data_f89c53fbd1ebccccfd7c55c2bfbf6b1f
#
_entry.id   f89c53fbd1ebccccfd7c55c2bfbf6b1f
#
_cell.length_a   1.000
_cell.length_b   1.000
_cell.length_c   1.000
_cell.angle_alpha   90.00
_cell.angle_beta   90.00
_cell.angle_gamma   90.00
#
_symmetry.space_group_name_H-M   'P 1'
#
loop_
_entity.id
_entity.type
_entity.pdbx_description
1 polymer ?
#
loop_
_entity_poly.entity_id
_entity_poly.type
_entity_poly.pdbx_seq_one_letter_code
_entity_poly.pdbx_strand_id
1 'polypeptide(L)'
;MSLDRIIITHTAAEKSERYLTQSQLKKVLRESTGYICRQASPNHDGLYANNKFIMRGEFFGQSLDIIFTVEDDRVVVITQMSQHSDSLRGRFYEFIGSSVTTAIEYTE
;
A
#
# COMPACT_ATOMS: atom_id res chain seq x y z
N MET A 1 -4.83 -12.35 12.11
CA MET A 1 -4.70 -10.94 11.72
C MET A 1 -5.84 -10.53 10.85
N SER A 2 -6.40 -9.43 11.13
CA SER A 2 -7.64 -9.00 10.51
C SER A 2 -7.43 -7.77 9.64
N LEU A 3 -8.06 -7.75 8.48
CA LEU A 3 -8.15 -6.57 7.63
C LEU A 3 -9.29 -5.66 8.06
N ASP A 4 -9.82 -5.86 9.27
CA ASP A 4 -10.88 -5.01 9.81
C ASP A 4 -10.36 -3.64 10.22
N ARG A 5 -9.07 -3.55 10.51
CA ARG A 5 -8.46 -2.29 10.97
C ARG A 5 -7.56 -1.72 9.88
N ILE A 6 -8.19 -1.00 8.99
CA ILE A 6 -7.49 -0.28 7.92
C ILE A 6 -7.63 1.21 8.19
N ILE A 7 -6.50 1.87 8.34
CA ILE A 7 -6.43 3.31 8.58
C ILE A 7 -6.00 3.98 7.28
N ILE A 8 -6.73 5.00 6.87
CA ILE A 8 -6.38 5.79 5.69
C ILE A 8 -5.82 7.11 6.18
N THR A 9 -4.57 7.40 5.86
CA THR A 9 -3.96 8.66 6.28
C THR A 9 -4.59 9.84 5.55
N HIS A 10 -4.40 11.02 6.10
CA HIS A 10 -4.84 12.25 5.49
C HIS A 10 -4.26 12.42 4.07
N THR A 11 -2.99 12.10 3.91
CA THR A 11 -2.32 12.18 2.59
C THR A 11 -3.00 11.29 1.56
N ALA A 12 -3.33 10.06 1.93
CA ALA A 12 -4.03 9.17 1.02
C ALA A 12 -5.45 9.65 0.72
N ALA A 13 -6.15 10.15 1.73
CA ALA A 13 -7.53 10.63 1.59
C ALA A 13 -7.62 11.90 0.75
N GLU A 14 -6.66 12.78 0.84
CA GLU A 14 -6.62 14.02 0.03
C GLU A 14 -6.64 13.74 -1.47
N LYS A 15 -6.17 12.58 -1.87
CA LYS A 15 -6.06 12.22 -3.28
C LYS A 15 -7.33 11.56 -3.84
N SER A 16 -8.40 11.54 -3.05
CA SER A 16 -9.64 10.85 -3.42
C SER A 16 -10.27 11.36 -4.72
N GLU A 17 -10.13 12.64 -5.03
CA GLU A 17 -10.70 13.20 -6.25
C GLU A 17 -10.00 12.69 -7.52
N ARG A 18 -8.71 12.39 -7.42
CA ARG A 18 -7.93 11.91 -8.57
C ARG A 18 -7.83 10.40 -8.64
N TYR A 19 -7.86 9.75 -7.50
CA TYR A 19 -7.63 8.32 -7.39
C TYR A 19 -8.79 7.64 -6.69
N LEU A 20 -8.52 6.84 -5.67
CA LEU A 20 -9.56 6.08 -4.98
C LEU A 20 -10.04 6.81 -3.73
N THR A 21 -11.32 6.68 -3.44
CA THR A 21 -11.90 7.14 -2.19
C THR A 21 -11.45 6.24 -1.05
N GLN A 22 -11.70 6.67 0.19
CA GLN A 22 -11.37 5.87 1.36
C GLN A 22 -12.08 4.51 1.33
N SER A 23 -13.36 4.49 0.96
CA SER A 23 -14.12 3.24 0.83
C SER A 23 -13.52 2.32 -0.20
N GLN A 24 -13.12 2.88 -1.34
CA GLN A 24 -12.53 2.10 -2.42
C GLN A 24 -11.18 1.54 -2.00
N LEU A 25 -10.35 2.33 -1.31
CA LEU A 25 -9.07 1.86 -0.82
C LEU A 25 -9.24 0.68 0.14
N LYS A 26 -10.18 0.79 1.06
CA LYS A 26 -10.45 -0.30 2.01
C LYS A 26 -10.89 -1.56 1.28
N LYS A 27 -11.76 -1.41 0.29
CA LYS A 27 -12.25 -2.54 -0.49
C LYS A 27 -11.12 -3.19 -1.27
N VAL A 28 -10.27 -2.41 -1.90
CA VAL A 28 -9.12 -2.93 -2.65
C VAL A 28 -8.20 -3.73 -1.73
N LEU A 29 -7.87 -3.21 -0.57
CA LEU A 29 -6.98 -3.90 0.36
C LEU A 29 -7.57 -5.21 0.88
N ARG A 30 -8.88 -5.29 1.02
CA ARG A 30 -9.55 -6.49 1.52
C ARG A 30 -9.80 -7.53 0.44
N GLU A 31 -10.13 -7.11 -0.78
CA GLU A 31 -10.72 -7.99 -1.78
C GLU A 31 -9.91 -8.14 -3.05
N SER A 32 -9.01 -7.22 -3.34
CA SER A 32 -8.28 -7.25 -4.61
C SER A 32 -6.95 -7.95 -4.49
N THR A 33 -6.47 -8.42 -5.64
CA THR A 33 -5.10 -8.90 -5.74
C THR A 33 -4.27 -7.89 -6.54
N GLY A 34 -2.99 -7.90 -6.28
CA GLY A 34 -2.06 -7.02 -6.98
C GLY A 34 -0.65 -7.50 -6.74
N TYR A 35 0.30 -6.73 -7.19
CA TYR A 35 1.71 -7.05 -7.01
C TYR A 35 2.15 -6.43 -5.68
N ILE A 36 2.39 -7.26 -4.69
CA ILE A 36 2.81 -6.76 -3.37
C ILE A 36 4.32 -6.85 -3.29
N CYS A 37 4.95 -5.70 -3.11
CA CYS A 37 6.40 -5.62 -2.94
C CYS A 37 6.74 -4.95 -1.63
N ARG A 38 7.77 -5.46 -0.98
CA ARG A 38 8.36 -4.86 0.19
C ARG A 38 9.46 -3.89 -0.25
N GLN A 39 9.60 -2.79 0.43
CA GLN A 39 10.72 -1.90 0.21
C GLN A 39 12.00 -2.57 0.72
N ALA A 40 12.87 -2.95 -0.22
CA ALA A 40 14.07 -3.73 0.09
C ALA A 40 15.11 -2.92 0.85
N SER A 41 15.13 -1.62 0.63
CA SER A 41 16.04 -0.73 1.34
C SER A 41 15.19 0.29 2.09
N PRO A 42 15.04 0.14 3.38
CA PRO A 42 14.18 1.03 4.14
C PRO A 42 14.70 2.45 4.05
N ASN A 43 13.77 3.33 3.81
CA ASN A 43 14.07 4.73 3.82
C ASN A 43 14.20 5.17 5.26
N HIS A 44 15.31 5.75 5.58
CA HIS A 44 15.72 5.98 6.93
C HIS A 44 15.05 7.14 7.62
N ASP A 45 14.20 7.85 6.93
CA ASP A 45 13.74 9.13 7.42
C ASP A 45 12.31 9.16 7.84
N GLY A 46 11.56 8.10 7.66
CA GLY A 46 10.15 8.15 7.81
C GLY A 46 9.65 7.48 9.06
N LEU A 47 8.46 7.92 9.46
CA LEU A 47 7.70 7.25 10.50
C LEU A 47 7.42 5.78 10.14
N TYR A 48 7.46 5.47 8.86
CA TYR A 48 7.10 4.14 8.36
C TYR A 48 8.29 3.49 7.66
N ALA A 49 9.49 3.67 8.21
CA ALA A 49 10.71 3.16 7.60
C ALA A 49 10.73 1.63 7.49
N ASN A 50 10.11 0.96 8.45
CA ASN A 50 10.06 -0.49 8.48
C ASN A 50 8.70 -0.97 7.97
N ASN A 51 8.67 -2.16 7.37
CA ASN A 51 7.44 -2.82 6.95
C ASN A 51 6.57 -1.99 5.98
N LYS A 52 7.23 -1.22 5.12
CA LYS A 52 6.53 -0.46 4.09
C LYS A 52 6.39 -1.32 2.86
N PHE A 53 5.19 -1.32 2.29
CA PHE A 53 4.83 -2.14 1.14
C PHE A 53 4.18 -1.30 0.04
N ILE A 54 4.29 -1.78 -1.18
CA ILE A 54 3.55 -1.25 -2.33
C ILE A 54 2.64 -2.34 -2.85
N MET A 55 1.39 -1.99 -3.10
CA MET A 55 0.46 -2.81 -3.85
C MET A 55 0.26 -2.17 -5.21
N ARG A 56 0.72 -2.82 -6.26
CA ARG A 56 0.60 -2.34 -7.63
C ARG A 56 -0.45 -3.14 -8.37
N GLY A 57 -1.36 -2.45 -9.04
CA GLY A 57 -2.39 -3.12 -9.80
C GLY A 57 -3.32 -2.15 -10.48
N GLU A 58 -4.35 -2.70 -11.09
CA GLU A 58 -5.43 -1.93 -11.68
C GLU A 58 -6.64 -2.06 -10.76
N PHE A 59 -7.07 -0.95 -10.21
CA PHE A 59 -8.15 -0.91 -9.24
C PHE A 59 -9.18 0.13 -9.67
N PHE A 60 -10.43 -0.31 -9.81
CA PHE A 60 -11.52 0.56 -10.27
C PHE A 60 -11.16 1.29 -11.57
N GLY A 61 -10.49 0.55 -12.49
CA GLY A 61 -10.12 1.08 -13.79
C GLY A 61 -8.91 2.00 -13.80
N GLN A 62 -8.19 2.11 -12.69
CA GLN A 62 -7.00 2.95 -12.59
C GLN A 62 -5.78 2.12 -12.25
N SER A 63 -4.68 2.40 -12.95
CA SER A 63 -3.39 1.75 -12.67
C SER A 63 -2.69 2.52 -11.56
N LEU A 64 -2.63 1.94 -10.38
CA LEU A 64 -2.18 2.64 -9.18
C LEU A 64 -1.12 1.87 -8.41
N ASP A 65 -0.35 2.63 -7.65
CA ASP A 65 0.50 2.13 -6.57
C ASP A 65 -0.11 2.60 -5.26
N ILE A 66 -0.41 1.66 -4.38
CA ILE A 66 -0.93 1.95 -3.05
C ILE A 66 0.17 1.61 -2.05
N ILE A 67 0.62 2.59 -1.31
CA ILE A 67 1.68 2.41 -0.32
C ILE A 67 1.06 2.28 1.05
N PHE A 68 1.39 1.19 1.73
CA PHE A 68 0.85 0.92 3.05
C PHE A 68 1.92 0.31 3.95
N THR A 69 1.64 0.29 5.23
CA THR A 69 2.46 -0.39 6.22
C THR A 69 1.57 -1.28 7.08
N VAL A 70 2.18 -2.28 7.69
CA VAL A 70 1.48 -3.15 8.65
C VAL A 70 2.07 -2.86 10.02
N GLU A 71 1.22 -2.44 10.93
CA GLU A 71 1.60 -2.11 12.30
C GLU A 71 0.72 -2.91 13.27
N ASP A 72 1.35 -3.68 14.12
CA ASP A 72 0.64 -4.48 15.12
C ASP A 72 -0.53 -5.24 14.50
N ASP A 73 -1.76 -4.78 14.73
CA ASP A 73 -2.96 -5.45 14.24
C ASP A 73 -3.71 -4.64 13.19
N ARG A 74 -3.05 -3.68 12.55
CA ARG A 74 -3.72 -2.80 11.61
C ARG A 74 -2.87 -2.53 10.37
N VAL A 75 -3.54 -2.15 9.29
CA VAL A 75 -2.91 -1.73 8.05
C VAL A 75 -3.12 -0.23 7.91
N VAL A 76 -2.05 0.50 7.65
CA VAL A 76 -2.10 1.94 7.47
C VAL A 76 -1.77 2.27 6.02
N VAL A 77 -2.72 2.84 5.30
CA VAL A 77 -2.50 3.29 3.93
C VAL A 77 -1.88 4.67 3.96
N ILE A 78 -0.62 4.73 3.56
CA ILE A 78 0.17 5.96 3.63
C ILE A 78 -0.18 6.91 2.50
N THR A 79 -0.25 6.39 1.28
CA THR A 79 -0.58 7.20 0.10
C THR A 79 -0.99 6.30 -1.06
N GLN A 80 -1.47 6.93 -2.11
CA GLN A 80 -1.78 6.27 -3.38
C GLN A 80 -1.28 7.17 -4.51
N MET A 81 -0.88 6.58 -5.62
CA MET A 81 -0.36 7.34 -6.74
C MET A 81 -0.45 6.56 -8.04
N SER A 82 -0.35 7.27 -9.15
CA SER A 82 -0.30 6.65 -10.47
C SER A 82 0.97 5.82 -10.62
N GLN A 83 0.87 4.69 -11.30
CA GLN A 83 2.02 3.87 -11.65
C GLN A 83 3.01 4.60 -12.56
N HIS A 84 2.57 5.66 -13.20
CA HIS A 84 3.44 6.45 -14.08
C HIS A 84 4.30 7.45 -13.32
N SER A 85 4.16 7.50 -12.00
CA SER A 85 4.99 8.38 -11.17
C SER A 85 6.42 7.87 -11.15
N ASP A 86 7.35 8.78 -11.39
CA ASP A 86 8.78 8.44 -11.32
C ASP A 86 9.31 8.39 -9.90
N SER A 87 8.50 8.79 -8.94
CA SER A 87 8.93 8.87 -7.54
C SER A 87 9.40 7.54 -6.96
N LEU A 88 8.95 6.44 -7.56
CA LEU A 88 9.32 5.10 -7.09
C LEU A 88 10.48 4.49 -7.86
N ARG A 89 10.94 5.14 -8.93
CA ARG A 89 12.10 4.64 -9.67
C ARG A 89 13.34 4.74 -8.82
N GLY A 90 14.22 3.77 -8.95
CA GLY A 90 15.44 3.72 -8.17
C GLY A 90 15.28 3.16 -6.78
N ARG A 91 14.06 2.88 -6.35
CA ARG A 91 13.83 2.17 -5.12
C ARG A 91 13.83 0.68 -5.40
N PHE A 92 14.34 -0.08 -4.48
CA PHE A 92 14.41 -1.53 -4.62
C PHE A 92 13.21 -2.14 -3.91
N TYR A 93 12.42 -2.88 -4.66
CA TYR A 93 11.26 -3.56 -4.11
C TYR A 93 11.43 -5.06 -4.26
N GLU A 94 11.15 -5.77 -3.21
CA GLU A 94 11.19 -7.21 -3.17
C GLU A 94 9.77 -7.74 -3.27
N PHE A 95 9.48 -8.51 -4.30
CA PHE A 95 8.17 -9.11 -4.48
C PHE A 95 7.92 -10.17 -3.41
N ILE A 96 6.77 -10.11 -2.75
CA ILE A 96 6.43 -11.03 -1.68
C ILE A 96 5.09 -11.74 -1.87
N GLY A 97 4.28 -11.34 -2.82
CA GLY A 97 2.99 -12.01 -3.03
C GLY A 97 1.98 -11.17 -3.79
N SER A 98 0.72 -11.58 -3.72
CA SER A 98 -0.32 -10.97 -4.54
C SER A 98 -1.50 -10.41 -3.75
N SER A 99 -1.47 -10.46 -2.42
CA SER A 99 -2.54 -9.90 -1.61
C SER A 99 -1.96 -9.24 -0.36
N VAL A 100 -2.75 -8.37 0.25
CA VAL A 100 -2.35 -7.69 1.49
C VAL A 100 -2.14 -8.67 2.63
N THR A 101 -2.87 -9.77 2.61
CA THR A 101 -2.68 -10.84 3.60
C THR A 101 -1.24 -11.35 3.58
N THR A 102 -0.63 -11.43 2.40
CA THR A 102 0.77 -11.84 2.29
C THR A 102 1.70 -10.87 3.04
N ALA A 103 1.45 -9.58 2.93
CA ALA A 103 2.23 -8.59 3.65
C ALA A 103 2.07 -8.73 5.16
N ILE A 104 0.86 -9.01 5.61
CA ILE A 104 0.58 -9.23 7.02
C ILE A 104 1.35 -10.46 7.53
N GLU A 105 1.29 -11.54 6.80
CA GLU A 105 2.02 -12.78 7.15
C GLU A 105 3.52 -12.55 7.16
N TYR A 106 4.00 -11.74 6.22
CA TYR A 106 5.42 -11.43 6.13
C TYR A 106 5.95 -10.71 7.36
N THR A 107 5.12 -9.88 8.00
CA THR A 107 5.53 -9.09 9.17
C THR A 107 5.35 -9.83 10.48
N GLU A 108 4.70 -10.97 10.49
CA GLU A 108 4.52 -11.78 11.70
C GLU A 108 5.77 -12.65 12.01
#